data_71cac32639af563e4cddda3a65a6a2a9
#
_entry.id   71cac32639af563e4cddda3a65a6a2a9
#
_cell.length_a   1.000
_cell.length_b   1.000
_cell.length_c   1.000
_cell.angle_alpha   90.00
_cell.angle_beta   90.00
_cell.angle_gamma   90.00
#
_symmetry.space_group_name_H-M   'P 1'
#
loop_
_entity.id
_entity.type
_entity.pdbx_description
1 polymer ?
#
loop_
_entity_poly.entity_id
_entity_poly.type
_entity_poly.pdbx_seq_one_letter_code
_entity_poly.pdbx_strand_id
1 'polypeptide(L)'
;MQAYQPKTIGDLPRRAARLWPDHEALVFGARRWTHAAFADEVDRVAKGLIAIGVESGDKVAVWMTNRPEWLFLMYAIPAIGAVTVPLNTRYRSEDV
;
A
#
# COMPACT_ATOMS: atom_id res chain seq x y z
N MET A 1 3.85 -22.94 12.24
CA MET A 1 4.56 -22.58 12.00
C MET A 1 4.83 -21.27 12.30
N GLN A 2 5.51 -21.03 13.03
CA GLN A 2 5.77 -19.91 13.47
C GLN A 2 6.71 -19.21 12.72
N ALA A 3 7.53 -19.91 12.10
CA ALA A 3 8.50 -19.29 11.35
C ALA A 3 7.92 -18.28 10.45
N TYR A 4 6.77 -18.54 9.91
CA TYR A 4 6.17 -17.64 9.05
C TYR A 4 5.16 -16.88 9.79
N GLN A 5 5.41 -15.66 10.02
CA GLN A 5 4.50 -14.89 10.73
C GLN A 5 4.45 -13.59 10.10
N PRO A 6 3.72 -13.41 9.06
CA PRO A 6 3.66 -12.15 8.41
C PRO A 6 3.01 -11.23 9.36
N LYS A 7 3.60 -10.17 9.62
CA LYS A 7 3.07 -9.27 10.52
C LYS A 7 1.85 -8.64 9.96
N THR A 8 1.93 -8.09 8.78
CA THR A 8 0.81 -7.43 8.16
C THR A 8 0.97 -7.52 6.68
N ILE A 9 -0.08 -7.16 5.95
CA ILE A 9 0.00 -7.06 4.51
C ILE A 9 1.05 -6.05 4.14
N GLY A 10 1.25 -5.02 4.96
CA GLY A 10 2.25 -3.99 4.68
C GLY A 10 3.67 -4.51 4.62
N ASP A 11 3.94 -5.71 5.16
CA ASP A 11 5.29 -6.25 5.12
C ASP A 11 5.59 -6.96 3.81
N LEU A 12 4.57 -7.26 3.01
CA LEU A 12 4.78 -8.02 1.79
C LEU A 12 5.70 -7.34 0.77
N PRO A 13 5.56 -6.04 0.50
CA PRO A 13 6.46 -5.42 -0.47
C PRO A 13 7.92 -5.49 -0.06
N ARG A 14 8.22 -5.28 1.21
CA ARG A 14 9.59 -5.33 1.67
C ARG A 14 10.14 -6.74 1.59
N ARG A 15 9.30 -7.73 1.89
CA ARG A 15 9.72 -9.10 1.81
C ARG A 15 9.99 -9.51 0.37
N ALA A 16 9.11 -9.13 -0.55
CA ALA A 16 9.31 -9.45 -1.95
C ALA A 16 10.55 -8.75 -2.50
N ALA A 17 10.82 -7.53 -2.04
CA ALA A 17 12.00 -6.80 -2.47
C ALA A 17 13.27 -7.49 -2.01
N ARG A 18 13.22 -8.16 -0.86
CA ARG A 18 14.37 -8.86 -0.37
C ARG A 18 14.65 -10.12 -1.17
N LEU A 19 13.58 -10.81 -1.58
CA LEU A 19 13.71 -12.06 -2.29
C LEU A 19 13.91 -11.89 -3.78
N TRP A 20 13.22 -10.94 -4.38
CA TRP A 20 13.27 -10.74 -5.82
C TRP A 20 13.32 -9.26 -6.19
N PRO A 21 14.38 -8.56 -5.82
CA PRO A 21 14.40 -7.11 -5.97
C PRO A 21 14.24 -6.61 -7.40
N ASP A 22 14.76 -7.36 -8.35
CA ASP A 22 14.76 -6.90 -9.73
C ASP A 22 13.61 -7.39 -10.58
N HIS A 23 12.73 -8.21 -10.01
CA HIS A 23 11.58 -8.68 -10.78
C HIS A 23 10.50 -7.60 -10.76
N GLU A 24 9.71 -7.56 -11.81
CA GLU A 24 8.64 -6.57 -11.90
C GLU A 24 7.54 -6.86 -10.91
N ALA A 25 7.15 -5.87 -10.14
CA ALA A 25 6.05 -5.99 -9.21
C ALA A 25 4.80 -5.38 -9.76
N LEU A 26 4.91 -4.36 -10.60
CA LEU A 26 3.74 -3.63 -11.07
C LEU A 26 4.05 -3.02 -12.42
N VAL A 27 3.10 -3.12 -13.33
CA VAL A 27 3.18 -2.47 -14.62
C VAL A 27 1.88 -1.70 -14.82
N PHE A 28 1.98 -0.42 -15.16
CA PHE A 28 0.81 0.38 -15.40
C PHE A 28 1.10 1.27 -16.60
N GLY A 29 0.62 0.88 -17.77
CA GLY A 29 0.96 1.56 -19.00
C GLY A 29 2.44 1.42 -19.28
N ALA A 30 3.14 2.53 -19.46
CA ALA A 30 4.56 2.52 -19.68
C ALA A 30 5.36 2.56 -18.39
N ARG A 31 4.70 2.69 -17.26
CA ARG A 31 5.37 2.77 -15.96
C ARG A 31 5.55 1.38 -15.39
N ARG A 32 6.74 1.12 -14.87
CA ARG A 32 7.05 -0.18 -14.30
C ARG A 32 7.78 -0.02 -12.99
N TRP A 33 7.51 -0.92 -12.07
CA TRP A 33 8.21 -0.93 -10.79
C TRP A 33 8.71 -2.34 -10.52
N THR A 34 9.97 -2.45 -10.17
CA THR A 34 10.50 -3.70 -9.64
C THR A 34 10.01 -3.83 -8.21
N HIS A 35 10.21 -4.98 -7.60
CA HIS A 35 9.84 -5.15 -6.20
C HIS A 35 10.60 -4.18 -5.30
N ALA A 36 11.87 -3.92 -5.61
CA ALA A 36 12.65 -2.96 -4.85
C ALA A 36 12.05 -1.56 -4.96
N ALA A 37 11.74 -1.14 -6.19
CA ALA A 37 11.17 0.19 -6.41
C ALA A 37 9.77 0.30 -5.80
N PHE A 38 8.99 -0.76 -5.86
CA PHE A 38 7.66 -0.77 -5.31
C PHE A 38 7.73 -0.62 -3.78
N ALA A 39 8.63 -1.34 -3.14
CA ALA A 39 8.78 -1.25 -1.70
C ALA A 39 9.22 0.16 -1.28
N ASP A 40 10.08 0.80 -2.09
CA ASP A 40 10.51 2.16 -1.79
C ASP A 40 9.35 3.13 -1.87
N GLU A 41 8.45 2.96 -2.83
CA GLU A 41 7.29 3.82 -2.95
C GLU A 41 6.35 3.62 -1.76
N VAL A 42 6.15 2.38 -1.35
CA VAL A 42 5.31 2.09 -0.19
C VAL A 42 5.90 2.75 1.06
N ASP A 43 7.22 2.67 1.23
CA ASP A 43 7.87 3.30 2.37
C ASP A 43 7.69 4.81 2.34
N ARG A 44 7.82 5.40 1.17
CA ARG A 44 7.67 6.84 1.05
C ARG A 44 6.26 7.27 1.40
N VAL A 45 5.26 6.54 0.94
CA VAL A 45 3.87 6.84 1.24
C VAL A 45 3.61 6.65 2.73
N ALA A 46 4.15 5.59 3.32
CA ALA A 46 3.98 5.33 4.74
C ALA A 46 4.55 6.48 5.58
N LYS A 47 5.73 6.96 5.21
CA LYS A 47 6.33 8.07 5.93
C LYS A 47 5.51 9.34 5.78
N GLY A 48 4.94 9.54 4.59
CA GLY A 48 4.06 10.69 4.36
C GLY A 48 2.82 10.64 5.22
N LEU A 49 2.23 9.46 5.39
CA LEU A 49 1.05 9.30 6.23
C LEU A 49 1.38 9.64 7.68
N ILE A 50 2.51 9.17 8.16
CA ILE A 50 2.94 9.48 9.52
C ILE A 50 3.14 10.99 9.67
N ALA A 51 3.74 11.61 8.66
CA ALA A 51 4.04 13.04 8.72
C ALA A 51 2.77 13.89 8.79
N ILE A 52 1.68 13.44 8.21
CA ILE A 52 0.43 14.19 8.28
C ILE A 52 -0.42 13.80 9.48
N GLY A 53 0.09 12.94 10.35
CA GLY A 53 -0.56 12.66 11.61
C GLY A 53 -1.34 11.38 11.72
N VAL A 54 -1.24 10.49 10.75
CA VAL A 54 -1.92 9.19 10.82
C VAL A 54 -1.21 8.32 11.84
N GLU A 55 -1.96 7.73 12.76
CA GLU A 55 -1.41 6.92 13.82
C GLU A 55 -1.92 5.49 13.75
N SER A 56 -1.24 4.61 14.45
CA SER A 56 -1.67 3.22 14.52
C SER A 56 -3.11 3.16 15.04
N GLY A 57 -3.91 2.37 14.38
CA GLY A 57 -5.31 2.23 14.74
C GLY A 57 -6.24 3.20 14.02
N ASP A 58 -5.69 4.23 13.38
CA ASP A 58 -6.53 5.17 12.65
C ASP A 58 -7.14 4.50 11.43
N LYS A 59 -8.30 4.98 11.03
CA LYS A 59 -8.95 4.52 9.81
C LYS A 59 -8.70 5.54 8.72
N VAL A 60 -8.20 5.07 7.59
CA VAL A 60 -7.86 5.93 6.47
C VAL A 60 -8.73 5.55 5.29
N ALA A 61 -9.56 6.48 4.84
CA ALA A 61 -10.44 6.21 3.71
C ALA A 61 -9.68 6.45 2.41
N VAL A 62 -9.79 5.52 1.49
CA VAL A 62 -9.07 5.60 0.23
C VAL A 62 -10.03 5.32 -0.91
N TRP A 63 -10.07 6.21 -1.90
CA TRP A 63 -10.86 5.97 -3.09
C TRP A 63 -10.19 4.87 -3.89
N MET A 64 -10.97 3.86 -4.26
CA MET A 64 -10.46 2.76 -5.06
C MET A 64 -10.45 3.21 -6.50
N THR A 65 -9.28 3.55 -7.00
CA THR A 65 -9.11 3.98 -8.36
C THR A 65 -8.18 3.01 -9.09
N ASN A 66 -8.13 3.14 -10.39
CA ASN A 66 -7.30 2.26 -11.19
C ASN A 66 -5.93 2.90 -11.39
N ARG A 67 -5.26 3.24 -10.30
CA ARG A 67 -3.97 3.90 -10.35
C ARG A 67 -2.97 3.22 -9.46
N PRO A 68 -1.68 3.30 -9.78
CA PRO A 68 -0.64 2.68 -8.96
C PRO A 68 -0.62 3.22 -7.54
N GLU A 69 -0.94 4.49 -7.37
CA GLU A 69 -0.93 5.12 -6.05
C GLU A 69 -1.87 4.41 -5.08
N TRP A 70 -2.97 3.87 -5.59
CA TRP A 70 -3.87 3.14 -4.73
C TRP A 70 -3.21 1.90 -4.15
N LEU A 71 -2.39 1.22 -4.97
CA LEU A 71 -1.69 0.05 -4.49
C LEU A 71 -0.64 0.41 -3.45
N PHE A 72 0.06 1.52 -3.64
CA PHE A 72 1.04 1.94 -2.64
C PHE A 72 0.35 2.21 -1.31
N LEU A 73 -0.82 2.85 -1.33
CA LEU A 73 -1.57 3.10 -0.11
C LEU A 73 -2.08 1.81 0.51
N MET A 74 -2.49 0.86 -0.30
CA MET A 74 -3.00 -0.40 0.19
C MET A 74 -1.99 -1.13 1.07
N TYR A 75 -0.71 -0.98 0.77
CA TYR A 75 0.33 -1.59 1.57
C TYR A 75 0.89 -0.64 2.63
N ALA A 76 0.90 0.66 2.36
CA ALA A 76 1.47 1.63 3.29
C ALA A 76 0.62 1.81 4.53
N ILE A 77 -0.70 1.82 4.37
CA ILE A 77 -1.60 2.03 5.50
C ILE A 77 -1.46 0.92 6.55
N PRO A 78 -1.54 -0.36 6.16
CA PRO A 78 -1.32 -1.41 7.16
C PRO A 78 0.10 -1.43 7.71
N ALA A 79 1.08 -0.97 6.92
CA ALA A 79 2.47 -0.98 7.38
C ALA A 79 2.68 -0.10 8.61
N ILE A 80 1.88 0.95 8.76
CA ILE A 80 1.99 1.81 9.93
C ILE A 80 0.93 1.48 10.99
N GLY A 81 0.24 0.37 10.81
CA GLY A 81 -0.74 -0.08 11.79
C GLY A 81 -2.10 0.58 11.68
N ALA A 82 -2.35 1.29 10.60
CA ALA A 82 -3.65 1.92 10.38
C ALA A 82 -4.56 0.97 9.60
N VAL A 83 -5.82 1.32 9.48
CA VAL A 83 -6.81 0.48 8.83
C VAL A 83 -7.31 1.16 7.56
N THR A 84 -7.28 0.43 6.46
CA THR A 84 -7.76 0.94 5.18
C THR A 84 -9.27 0.81 5.10
N VAL A 85 -9.94 1.88 4.72
CA VAL A 85 -11.37 1.85 4.45
C VAL A 85 -11.55 2.21 2.98
N PRO A 86 -11.74 1.23 2.12
CA PRO A 86 -11.84 1.51 0.69
C PRO A 86 -13.19 2.12 0.34
N LEU A 87 -13.15 3.15 -0.49
CA LEU A 87 -14.35 3.79 -0.99
C LEU A 87 -14.47 3.47 -2.47
N ASN A 88 -15.61 2.93 -2.85
CA ASN A 88 -15.81 2.50 -4.22
C ASN A 88 -16.19 3.70 -5.09
N THR A 89 -15.50 3.86 -6.21
CA THR A 89 -15.78 4.99 -7.09
C THR A 89 -17.11 4.86 -7.80
N ARG A 90 -17.76 3.71 -7.70
CA ARG A 90 -19.08 3.57 -8.31
C ARG A 90 -20.14 4.27 -7.50
N TYR A 91 -19.89 4.60 -6.26
CA TYR A 91 -20.87 5.30 -5.47
C TYR A 91 -20.96 6.72 -5.97
N ARG A 92 -22.15 7.23 -6.10
CA ARG A 92 -22.34 8.58 -6.53
C ARG A 92 -22.89 9.37 -5.38
N SER A 93 -23.01 10.67 -5.58
CA SER A 93 -23.46 11.51 -4.49
C SER A 93 -24.81 11.09 -3.97
N GLU A 94 -25.67 10.57 -4.82
CA GLU A 94 -26.99 10.15 -4.35
C GLU A 94 -26.94 8.86 -3.57
N ASP A 95 -25.84 8.13 -3.66
CA ASP A 95 -25.71 6.89 -2.94
C ASP A 95 -25.06 7.08 -1.58
N VAL A 96 -24.52 8.20 -1.36
CA VAL A 96 -23.71 8.41 -0.16
C VAL A 96 -24.46 9.18 0.92
#